data_6a09ca44a05b87b9ad5fb47de34be560
#
_entry.id   6a09ca44a05b87b9ad5fb47de34be560
#
_cell.length_a   1.000
_cell.length_b   1.000
_cell.length_c   1.000
_cell.angle_alpha   90.00
_cell.angle_beta   90.00
_cell.angle_gamma   90.00
#
_symmetry.space_group_name_H-M   'P 1'
#
loop_
_entity.id
_entity.type
_entity.pdbx_description
1 polymer ?
#
loop_
_entity_poly.entity_id
_entity_poly.type
_entity_poly.pdbx_seq_one_letter_code
_entity_poly.pdbx_strand_id
1 'polypeptide(L)'
;MAKSCSVAMLLGACMAAASQSASGADWPPTLDPNPAVQPPKWDWQLAVPVVVNPDTTIRIYDIDLFGNERSGAVQTLHGNGYKVICYVDTGSWESWRDDAGQFPPSILGKNYSGFHDEKWLDVRDVNSAKSQTGTALAKILDARFDRAKNMGCDAIEPDNIDGYDTTAHGSSGFPLTYADQLYFNLWIASEVHSRGMLVALKNDINQAHDPQIYNAFDFVVSEQCVQYNECGFFSNFVALNKPVFEAEYKLSLAKMCPVAKANRLSSIKKRPALDATREDCSAYYP
;
A
#
# COMPACT_ATOMS: atom_id res chain seq x y z
N MET A 1 -14.09 73.06 42.07
CA MET A 1 -13.83 71.75 42.75
C MET A 1 -14.05 70.65 41.70
N ALA A 2 -13.00 70.21 41.08
CA ALA A 2 -13.06 69.18 40.05
C ALA A 2 -12.57 67.87 40.69
N LYS A 3 -13.39 66.84 40.69
CA LYS A 3 -12.99 65.49 41.13
C LYS A 3 -12.46 64.73 39.89
N SER A 4 -11.19 64.39 39.97
CA SER A 4 -10.53 63.49 39.05
C SER A 4 -10.97 62.02 39.26
N CYS A 5 -11.43 61.36 38.26
CA CYS A 5 -11.73 59.93 38.26
C CYS A 5 -10.64 59.23 37.46
N SER A 6 -9.76 58.48 38.16
CA SER A 6 -8.74 57.63 37.52
C SER A 6 -9.37 56.32 37.07
N VAL A 7 -9.30 56.06 35.78
CA VAL A 7 -9.68 54.77 35.20
C VAL A 7 -8.44 53.88 35.12
N ALA A 8 -8.46 52.79 35.86
CA ALA A 8 -7.44 51.73 35.78
C ALA A 8 -7.72 50.81 34.57
N MET A 9 -6.84 50.83 33.59
CA MET A 9 -6.86 49.83 32.50
C MET A 9 -6.29 48.51 32.97
N LEU A 10 -7.14 47.49 33.05
CA LEU A 10 -6.74 46.10 33.15
C LEU A 10 -6.33 45.58 31.75
N LEU A 11 -5.03 45.38 31.54
CA LEU A 11 -4.53 44.66 30.38
C LEU A 11 -4.75 43.17 30.58
N GLY A 12 -5.81 42.64 29.96
CA GLY A 12 -6.05 41.22 29.83
C GLY A 12 -5.08 40.63 28.78
N ALA A 13 -4.10 39.85 29.21
CA ALA A 13 -3.26 39.06 28.30
C ALA A 13 -4.11 37.94 27.75
N CYS A 14 -4.54 38.05 26.47
CA CYS A 14 -5.09 36.94 25.71
C CYS A 14 -3.95 36.00 25.36
N MET A 15 -3.79 34.89 26.12
CA MET A 15 -2.98 33.78 25.70
C MET A 15 -3.67 33.10 24.52
N ALA A 16 -3.19 33.38 23.32
CA ALA A 16 -3.55 32.59 22.14
C ALA A 16 -2.94 31.20 22.34
N ALA A 17 -3.78 30.22 22.67
CA ALA A 17 -3.40 28.82 22.58
C ALA A 17 -3.12 28.54 21.09
N ALA A 18 -1.84 28.42 20.74
CA ALA A 18 -1.44 27.88 19.46
C ALA A 18 -1.93 26.43 19.41
N SER A 19 -3.02 26.20 18.69
CA SER A 19 -3.39 24.85 18.29
C SER A 19 -2.26 24.35 17.39
N GLN A 20 -1.42 23.46 17.93
CA GLN A 20 -0.53 22.65 17.08
C GLN A 20 -1.46 21.79 16.24
N SER A 21 -1.69 22.21 14.99
CA SER A 21 -2.22 21.32 13.99
C SER A 21 -1.25 20.15 13.91
N ALA A 22 -1.71 18.95 14.26
CA ALA A 22 -0.95 17.73 13.98
C ALA A 22 -0.64 17.79 12.48
N SER A 23 0.65 17.90 12.14
CA SER A 23 1.08 17.82 10.75
C SER A 23 0.64 16.46 10.23
N GLY A 24 -0.29 16.44 9.29
CA GLY A 24 -0.71 15.22 8.61
C GLY A 24 0.52 14.49 8.05
N ALA A 25 0.37 13.19 7.78
CA ALA A 25 1.45 12.43 7.15
C ALA A 25 1.90 13.13 5.87
N ASP A 26 3.22 13.26 5.68
CA ASP A 26 3.75 13.73 4.40
C ASP A 26 3.28 12.77 3.29
N TRP A 27 2.72 13.35 2.21
CA TRP A 27 2.16 12.59 1.11
C TRP A 27 2.50 13.22 -0.24
N PRO A 28 3.10 12.49 -1.18
CA PRO A 28 3.50 11.09 -1.12
C PRO A 28 4.54 10.80 -0.03
N PRO A 29 4.57 9.56 0.52
CA PRO A 29 5.55 9.20 1.52
C PRO A 29 6.95 9.20 0.89
N THR A 30 7.92 9.77 1.60
CA THR A 30 9.30 9.84 1.13
C THR A 30 10.28 9.41 2.21
N LEU A 31 11.42 8.85 1.80
CA LEU A 31 12.53 8.58 2.71
C LEU A 31 13.28 9.89 2.98
N ASP A 32 13.62 10.12 4.27
CA ASP A 32 14.54 11.21 4.62
C ASP A 32 15.90 10.96 3.93
N PRO A 33 16.54 11.98 3.33
CA PRO A 33 17.88 11.80 2.75
C PRO A 33 18.93 11.29 3.73
N ASN A 34 18.77 11.57 5.03
CA ASN A 34 19.63 11.03 6.08
C ASN A 34 19.26 9.55 6.36
N PRO A 35 20.15 8.59 6.07
CA PRO A 35 19.87 7.16 6.27
C PRO A 35 19.75 6.75 7.74
N ALA A 36 20.12 7.61 8.68
CA ALA A 36 19.94 7.34 10.11
C ALA A 36 18.50 7.60 10.59
N VAL A 37 17.71 8.36 9.81
CA VAL A 37 16.30 8.61 10.12
C VAL A 37 15.49 7.37 9.77
N GLN A 38 14.61 6.98 10.69
CA GLN A 38 13.71 5.85 10.47
C GLN A 38 12.77 6.15 9.28
N PRO A 39 12.57 5.19 8.36
CA PRO A 39 11.56 5.31 7.30
C PRO A 39 10.15 5.54 7.85
N PRO A 40 9.21 6.09 7.03
CA PRO A 40 7.83 6.30 7.45
C PRO A 40 7.20 5.05 8.04
N LYS A 41 6.55 5.16 9.20
CA LYS A 41 5.89 4.02 9.84
C LYS A 41 4.52 3.76 9.25
N TRP A 42 4.22 2.49 9.06
CA TRP A 42 2.97 2.00 8.52
C TRP A 42 2.41 0.83 9.35
N ASP A 43 1.15 0.51 9.14
CA ASP A 43 0.53 -0.73 9.61
C ASP A 43 -0.27 -1.37 8.47
N TRP A 44 -0.29 -2.69 8.42
CA TRP A 44 -0.96 -3.47 7.40
C TRP A 44 -2.03 -4.35 8.03
N GLN A 45 -3.30 -4.02 7.81
CA GLN A 45 -4.42 -4.70 8.43
C GLN A 45 -5.47 -5.07 7.37
N LEU A 46 -5.35 -6.24 6.77
CA LEU A 46 -6.37 -6.76 5.84
C LEU A 46 -7.53 -7.45 6.57
N ALA A 47 -7.32 -7.85 7.83
CA ALA A 47 -8.41 -8.30 8.69
C ALA A 47 -9.33 -7.13 9.10
N VAL A 48 -10.62 -7.41 9.19
CA VAL A 48 -11.64 -6.45 9.67
C VAL A 48 -12.18 -6.87 11.04
N PRO A 49 -12.51 -5.90 11.91
CA PRO A 49 -12.40 -4.46 11.74
C PRO A 49 -10.95 -3.95 11.86
N VAL A 50 -10.66 -2.84 11.17
CA VAL A 50 -9.39 -2.13 11.36
C VAL A 50 -9.33 -1.51 12.76
N VAL A 51 -8.20 -1.68 13.43
CA VAL A 51 -7.96 -1.14 14.78
C VAL A 51 -6.87 -0.09 14.70
N VAL A 52 -7.18 1.13 15.16
CA VAL A 52 -6.18 2.20 15.23
C VAL A 52 -5.12 1.83 16.27
N ASN A 53 -3.87 1.77 15.84
CA ASN A 53 -2.75 1.44 16.70
C ASN A 53 -2.48 2.58 17.69
N PRO A 54 -2.19 2.29 18.99
CA PRO A 54 -1.85 3.31 19.97
C PRO A 54 -0.52 4.04 19.69
N ASP A 55 0.36 3.49 18.85
CA ASP A 55 1.57 4.18 18.39
C ASP A 55 1.19 5.31 17.43
N THR A 56 1.09 6.51 17.94
CA THR A 56 0.73 7.71 17.17
C THR A 56 1.81 8.15 16.17
N THR A 57 2.94 7.47 16.10
CA THR A 57 3.98 7.72 15.08
C THR A 57 3.73 6.95 13.79
N ILE A 58 2.85 5.94 13.80
CA ILE A 58 2.32 5.33 12.59
C ILE A 58 1.47 6.39 11.87
N ARG A 59 1.67 6.54 10.57
CA ARG A 59 1.00 7.56 9.76
C ARG A 59 0.27 7.00 8.56
N ILE A 60 0.51 5.74 8.22
CA ILE A 60 0.01 5.09 7.01
C ILE A 60 -0.60 3.75 7.41
N TYR A 61 -1.82 3.50 6.94
CA TYR A 61 -2.52 2.24 7.11
C TYR A 61 -2.82 1.64 5.75
N ASP A 62 -2.53 0.37 5.60
CA ASP A 62 -2.93 -0.41 4.44
C ASP A 62 -4.03 -1.38 4.87
N ILE A 63 -5.18 -1.32 4.21
CA ILE A 63 -6.42 -2.00 4.61
C ILE A 63 -7.14 -2.62 3.42
N ASP A 64 -7.86 -3.71 3.64
CA ASP A 64 -8.69 -4.34 2.59
C ASP A 64 -9.81 -3.40 2.13
N LEU A 65 -9.89 -3.17 0.81
CA LEU A 65 -10.92 -2.29 0.22
C LEU A 65 -12.33 -2.79 0.53
N PHE A 66 -12.61 -4.04 0.15
CA PHE A 66 -13.97 -4.59 0.17
C PHE A 66 -14.51 -4.76 1.60
N GLY A 67 -13.66 -5.25 2.52
CA GLY A 67 -14.03 -5.44 3.92
C GLY A 67 -14.29 -4.12 4.64
N ASN A 68 -13.72 -3.01 4.15
CA ASN A 68 -13.82 -1.70 4.80
C ASN A 68 -14.73 -0.70 4.08
N GLU A 69 -15.30 -1.03 2.93
CA GLU A 69 -16.12 -0.09 2.13
C GLU A 69 -17.25 0.56 2.93
N ARG A 70 -17.85 -0.17 3.87
CA ARG A 70 -18.98 0.32 4.69
C ARG A 70 -18.63 0.49 6.16
N SER A 71 -17.38 0.30 6.55
CA SER A 71 -16.96 0.34 7.96
C SER A 71 -16.76 1.74 8.52
N GLY A 72 -16.54 2.75 7.65
CA GLY A 72 -16.09 4.08 8.05
C GLY A 72 -14.62 4.14 8.48
N ALA A 73 -13.83 3.07 8.22
CA ALA A 73 -12.43 2.99 8.62
C ALA A 73 -11.58 4.11 8.00
N VAL A 74 -11.74 4.36 6.69
CA VAL A 74 -11.00 5.42 6.00
C VAL A 74 -11.26 6.78 6.63
N GLN A 75 -12.53 7.13 6.88
CA GLN A 75 -12.89 8.40 7.50
C GLN A 75 -12.34 8.51 8.93
N THR A 76 -12.35 7.42 9.68
CA THR A 76 -11.77 7.36 11.03
C THR A 76 -10.26 7.56 10.99
N LEU A 77 -9.56 6.90 10.08
CA LEU A 77 -8.12 7.04 9.91
C LEU A 77 -7.74 8.45 9.46
N HIS A 78 -8.45 9.02 8.49
CA HIS A 78 -8.23 10.41 8.05
C HIS A 78 -8.52 11.42 9.17
N GLY A 79 -9.57 11.20 9.98
CA GLY A 79 -9.88 12.03 11.14
C GLY A 79 -8.77 12.06 12.20
N ASN A 80 -7.93 11.03 12.23
CA ASN A 80 -6.71 10.96 13.06
C ASN A 80 -5.44 11.46 12.34
N GLY A 81 -5.55 11.97 11.12
CA GLY A 81 -4.43 12.48 10.33
C GLY A 81 -3.58 11.41 9.66
N TYR A 82 -4.11 10.19 9.49
CA TYR A 82 -3.42 9.09 8.83
C TYR A 82 -3.75 9.04 7.34
N LYS A 83 -2.86 8.43 6.56
CA LYS A 83 -3.05 8.12 5.14
C LYS A 83 -3.46 6.67 4.97
N VAL A 84 -4.26 6.40 3.95
CA VAL A 84 -4.85 5.08 3.75
C VAL A 84 -4.49 4.54 2.37
N ILE A 85 -3.78 3.42 2.37
CA ILE A 85 -3.59 2.55 1.21
C ILE A 85 -4.74 1.54 1.23
N CYS A 86 -5.32 1.25 0.08
CA CYS A 86 -6.33 0.23 -0.04
C CYS A 86 -5.81 -0.96 -0.84
N TYR A 87 -5.77 -2.11 -0.19
CA TYR A 87 -5.47 -3.39 -0.82
C TYR A 87 -6.56 -3.77 -1.81
N VAL A 88 -6.17 -4.13 -3.00
CA VAL A 88 -7.05 -4.64 -4.08
C VAL A 88 -6.33 -5.75 -4.81
N ASP A 89 -6.85 -6.98 -4.75
CA ASP A 89 -6.31 -8.01 -5.63
C ASP A 89 -6.63 -7.68 -7.09
N THR A 90 -5.60 -7.63 -7.92
CA THR A 90 -5.71 -7.26 -9.34
C THR A 90 -5.26 -8.37 -10.28
N GLY A 91 -4.38 -9.25 -9.82
CA GLY A 91 -3.83 -10.34 -10.62
C GLY A 91 -4.43 -11.69 -10.31
N SER A 92 -5.25 -11.81 -9.24
CA SER A 92 -6.05 -12.99 -8.98
C SER A 92 -7.54 -12.68 -8.82
N TRP A 93 -8.34 -13.71 -9.01
CA TRP A 93 -9.78 -13.74 -8.78
C TRP A 93 -10.06 -14.37 -7.43
N GLU A 94 -10.79 -13.66 -6.59
CA GLU A 94 -11.21 -14.08 -5.26
C GLU A 94 -12.72 -14.42 -5.28
N SER A 95 -13.10 -15.68 -5.04
CA SER A 95 -14.47 -16.16 -5.20
C SER A 95 -15.49 -15.48 -4.27
N TRP A 96 -15.03 -14.94 -3.15
CA TRP A 96 -15.87 -14.32 -2.11
C TRP A 96 -16.14 -12.82 -2.32
N ARG A 97 -15.51 -12.18 -3.29
CA ARG A 97 -15.76 -10.77 -3.58
C ARG A 97 -17.12 -10.61 -4.27
N ASP A 98 -17.79 -9.52 -3.98
CA ASP A 98 -19.14 -9.25 -4.49
C ASP A 98 -19.20 -9.07 -6.02
N ASP A 99 -18.07 -8.78 -6.64
CA ASP A 99 -17.91 -8.64 -8.08
C ASP A 99 -17.36 -9.91 -8.77
N ALA A 100 -17.12 -11.00 -8.03
CA ALA A 100 -16.53 -12.23 -8.57
C ALA A 100 -17.30 -12.80 -9.77
N GLY A 101 -18.62 -12.63 -9.78
CA GLY A 101 -19.47 -13.09 -10.89
C GLY A 101 -19.34 -12.29 -12.20
N GLN A 102 -18.61 -11.19 -12.19
CA GLN A 102 -18.38 -10.36 -13.39
C GLN A 102 -17.22 -10.86 -14.26
N PHE A 103 -16.35 -11.69 -13.70
CA PHE A 103 -15.18 -12.21 -14.40
C PHE A 103 -15.56 -13.31 -15.40
N PRO A 104 -15.30 -13.13 -16.71
CA PRO A 104 -15.55 -14.18 -17.69
C PRO A 104 -14.69 -15.43 -17.37
N PRO A 105 -15.26 -16.65 -17.49
CA PRO A 105 -14.49 -17.88 -17.22
C PRO A 105 -13.21 -18.02 -18.06
N SER A 106 -13.14 -17.41 -19.24
CA SER A 106 -12.00 -17.48 -20.14
C SER A 106 -10.74 -16.76 -19.63
N ILE A 107 -10.88 -15.83 -18.67
CA ILE A 107 -9.74 -15.14 -18.04
C ILE A 107 -9.39 -15.72 -16.68
N LEU A 108 -10.11 -16.76 -16.21
CA LEU A 108 -9.79 -17.45 -14.96
C LEU A 108 -8.80 -18.59 -15.24
N GLY A 109 -7.63 -18.50 -14.64
CA GLY A 109 -6.54 -19.45 -14.80
C GLY A 109 -6.56 -20.59 -13.79
N LYS A 110 -5.37 -21.06 -13.43
CA LYS A 110 -5.19 -22.07 -12.39
C LYS A 110 -5.46 -21.49 -11.01
N ASN A 111 -5.78 -22.39 -10.07
CA ASN A 111 -5.89 -22.00 -8.66
C ASN A 111 -4.57 -21.39 -8.18
N TYR A 112 -4.67 -20.36 -7.39
CA TYR A 112 -3.53 -19.76 -6.70
C TYR A 112 -3.00 -20.73 -5.64
N SER A 113 -1.68 -20.93 -5.62
CA SER A 113 -1.09 -21.91 -4.70
C SER A 113 -1.26 -21.46 -3.24
N GLY A 114 -1.85 -22.34 -2.43
CA GLY A 114 -2.11 -22.06 -1.00
C GLY A 114 -3.46 -21.42 -0.70
N PHE A 115 -4.19 -20.96 -1.72
CA PHE A 115 -5.49 -20.30 -1.58
C PHE A 115 -6.53 -20.96 -2.49
N HIS A 116 -7.39 -21.82 -1.91
CA HIS A 116 -8.31 -22.67 -2.68
C HIS A 116 -9.43 -21.90 -3.40
N ASP A 117 -9.75 -20.72 -2.90
CA ASP A 117 -10.84 -19.87 -3.41
C ASP A 117 -10.34 -18.78 -4.34
N GLU A 118 -9.06 -18.85 -4.77
CA GLU A 118 -8.43 -17.91 -5.66
C GLU A 118 -7.93 -18.55 -6.94
N LYS A 119 -7.94 -17.77 -8.02
CA LYS A 119 -7.40 -18.16 -9.33
C LYS A 119 -6.63 -17.03 -9.95
N TRP A 120 -5.52 -17.36 -10.59
CA TRP A 120 -4.80 -16.40 -11.44
C TRP A 120 -5.69 -15.83 -12.53
N LEU A 121 -5.44 -14.59 -12.91
CA LEU A 121 -6.11 -13.92 -14.03
C LEU A 121 -5.23 -13.86 -15.27
N ASP A 122 -5.86 -13.86 -16.43
CA ASP A 122 -5.19 -13.50 -17.68
C ASP A 122 -5.03 -11.98 -17.76
N VAL A 123 -3.95 -11.47 -17.19
CA VAL A 123 -3.67 -10.02 -17.11
C VAL A 123 -3.53 -9.36 -18.49
N ARG A 124 -3.37 -10.15 -19.57
CA ARG A 124 -3.36 -9.62 -20.96
C ARG A 124 -4.70 -9.04 -21.36
N ASP A 125 -5.78 -9.39 -20.67
CA ASP A 125 -7.13 -8.94 -21.02
C ASP A 125 -7.36 -7.43 -20.83
N VAL A 126 -6.47 -6.73 -20.11
CA VAL A 126 -6.52 -5.25 -20.08
C VAL A 126 -6.04 -4.61 -21.37
N ASN A 127 -5.29 -5.35 -22.20
CA ASN A 127 -4.79 -4.87 -23.49
C ASN A 127 -5.78 -5.20 -24.62
N SER A 128 -6.40 -4.19 -25.19
CA SER A 128 -7.42 -4.37 -26.25
C SER A 128 -6.90 -5.14 -27.47
N ALA A 129 -5.59 -5.12 -27.75
CA ALA A 129 -4.99 -5.87 -28.83
C ALA A 129 -4.83 -7.38 -28.54
N LYS A 130 -4.91 -7.77 -27.26
CA LYS A 130 -4.75 -9.16 -26.79
C LYS A 130 -6.00 -9.75 -26.15
N SER A 131 -6.95 -8.89 -25.75
CA SER A 131 -8.18 -9.30 -25.09
C SER A 131 -9.10 -10.08 -26.02
N GLN A 132 -9.69 -11.16 -25.48
CA GLN A 132 -10.74 -11.94 -26.15
C GLN A 132 -12.14 -11.64 -25.59
N THR A 133 -12.24 -10.81 -24.54
CA THR A 133 -13.50 -10.51 -23.84
C THR A 133 -13.96 -9.07 -24.03
N GLY A 134 -13.25 -8.27 -24.84
CA GLY A 134 -13.49 -6.84 -24.96
C GLY A 134 -13.03 -6.07 -23.72
N THR A 135 -11.89 -6.46 -23.15
CA THR A 135 -11.25 -5.87 -21.96
C THR A 135 -12.14 -5.92 -20.71
N ALA A 136 -12.73 -7.09 -20.45
CA ALA A 136 -13.57 -7.27 -19.27
C ALA A 136 -12.79 -7.05 -17.97
N LEU A 137 -11.53 -7.56 -17.88
CA LEU A 137 -10.67 -7.34 -16.72
C LEU A 137 -10.44 -5.85 -16.48
N ALA A 138 -10.10 -5.07 -17.52
CA ALA A 138 -9.90 -3.64 -17.37
C ALA A 138 -11.13 -2.96 -16.77
N LYS A 139 -12.33 -3.26 -17.26
CA LYS A 139 -13.58 -2.67 -16.75
C LYS A 139 -13.85 -3.03 -15.30
N ILE A 140 -13.55 -4.26 -14.88
CA ILE A 140 -13.73 -4.72 -13.50
C ILE A 140 -12.74 -3.99 -12.58
N LEU A 141 -11.46 -3.93 -12.97
CA LEU A 141 -10.43 -3.24 -12.18
C LEU A 141 -10.67 -1.74 -12.11
N ASP A 142 -11.09 -1.10 -13.20
CA ASP A 142 -11.53 0.30 -13.21
C ASP A 142 -12.62 0.55 -12.16
N ALA A 143 -13.63 -0.32 -12.13
CA ALA A 143 -14.69 -0.21 -11.12
C ALA A 143 -14.17 -0.40 -9.69
N ARG A 144 -13.19 -1.30 -9.45
CA ARG A 144 -12.54 -1.45 -8.15
C ARG A 144 -11.75 -0.19 -7.76
N PHE A 145 -11.01 0.42 -8.69
CA PHE A 145 -10.28 1.67 -8.44
C PHE A 145 -11.23 2.85 -8.21
N ASP A 146 -12.36 2.91 -8.91
CA ASP A 146 -13.40 3.91 -8.65
C ASP A 146 -14.02 3.74 -7.25
N ARG A 147 -14.26 2.49 -6.79
CA ARG A 147 -14.71 2.20 -5.41
C ARG A 147 -13.70 2.73 -4.38
N ALA A 148 -12.41 2.45 -4.58
CA ALA A 148 -11.34 2.92 -3.70
C ALA A 148 -11.29 4.45 -3.64
N LYS A 149 -11.35 5.12 -4.80
CA LYS A 149 -11.42 6.58 -4.88
C LYS A 149 -12.63 7.14 -4.14
N ASN A 150 -13.80 6.55 -4.35
CA ASN A 150 -15.04 6.98 -3.70
C ASN A 150 -15.03 6.74 -2.19
N MET A 151 -14.35 5.69 -1.71
CA MET A 151 -14.14 5.43 -0.29
C MET A 151 -13.17 6.44 0.34
N GLY A 152 -12.32 7.08 -0.47
CA GLY A 152 -11.34 8.08 -0.05
C GLY A 152 -9.93 7.50 0.16
N CYS A 153 -9.60 6.35 -0.44
CA CYS A 153 -8.24 5.83 -0.39
C CYS A 153 -7.25 6.85 -0.95
N ASP A 154 -6.09 7.00 -0.30
CA ASP A 154 -5.01 7.86 -0.78
C ASP A 154 -4.11 7.13 -1.79
N ALA A 155 -4.07 5.80 -1.71
CA ALA A 155 -3.28 4.93 -2.59
C ALA A 155 -3.93 3.56 -2.77
N ILE A 156 -3.43 2.80 -3.74
CA ILE A 156 -3.77 1.39 -3.99
C ILE A 156 -2.52 0.52 -3.79
N GLU A 157 -2.71 -0.62 -3.10
CA GLU A 157 -1.84 -1.78 -3.14
C GLU A 157 -2.47 -2.81 -4.09
N PRO A 158 -2.03 -2.92 -5.35
CA PRO A 158 -2.53 -3.92 -6.29
C PRO A 158 -1.81 -5.25 -6.06
N ASP A 159 -2.50 -6.28 -5.57
CA ASP A 159 -1.87 -7.56 -5.30
C ASP A 159 -1.81 -8.48 -6.53
N ASN A 160 -0.91 -9.47 -6.46
CA ASN A 160 -0.71 -10.53 -7.46
C ASN A 160 -0.31 -10.00 -8.86
N ILE A 161 0.56 -9.00 -8.88
CA ILE A 161 1.03 -8.35 -10.11
C ILE A 161 2.33 -8.93 -10.67
N ASP A 162 2.59 -10.20 -10.41
CA ASP A 162 3.78 -10.96 -10.81
C ASP A 162 3.46 -12.34 -11.41
N GLY A 163 2.21 -12.54 -11.87
CA GLY A 163 1.70 -13.83 -12.35
C GLY A 163 2.43 -14.46 -13.53
N TYR A 164 3.35 -13.75 -14.19
CA TYR A 164 4.26 -14.29 -15.21
C TYR A 164 5.41 -15.08 -14.59
N ASP A 165 5.78 -14.81 -13.33
CA ASP A 165 6.85 -15.51 -12.64
C ASP A 165 6.33 -16.83 -12.06
N THR A 166 6.69 -17.91 -12.73
CA THR A 166 6.26 -19.26 -12.32
C THR A 166 7.10 -19.84 -11.19
N THR A 167 8.15 -19.16 -10.76
CA THR A 167 9.07 -19.68 -9.73
C THR A 167 8.53 -19.49 -8.32
N ALA A 168 7.86 -18.39 -8.06
CA ALA A 168 7.30 -18.06 -6.75
C ALA A 168 5.98 -18.80 -6.46
N HIS A 169 5.04 -18.78 -7.41
CA HIS A 169 3.65 -19.21 -7.18
C HIS A 169 3.17 -20.29 -8.15
N GLY A 170 4.06 -20.83 -8.99
CA GLY A 170 3.71 -21.76 -10.06
C GLY A 170 3.06 -21.07 -11.25
N SER A 171 2.57 -21.86 -12.21
CA SER A 171 2.00 -21.32 -13.45
C SER A 171 0.60 -20.76 -13.24
N SER A 172 0.35 -19.54 -13.72
CA SER A 172 -0.98 -18.92 -13.77
C SER A 172 -2.00 -19.69 -14.64
N GLY A 173 -1.52 -20.58 -15.53
CA GLY A 173 -2.36 -21.26 -16.53
C GLY A 173 -2.39 -20.55 -17.87
N PHE A 174 -1.82 -19.37 -17.95
CA PHE A 174 -1.66 -18.58 -19.16
C PHE A 174 -0.18 -18.44 -19.54
N PRO A 175 0.16 -18.33 -20.82
CA PRO A 175 1.54 -18.11 -21.25
C PRO A 175 1.90 -16.61 -21.12
N LEU A 176 1.86 -16.12 -19.88
CA LEU A 176 2.24 -14.75 -19.57
C LEU A 176 3.74 -14.56 -19.77
N THR A 177 4.11 -13.45 -20.38
CA THR A 177 5.50 -13.04 -20.54
C THR A 177 5.84 -11.86 -19.65
N TYR A 178 7.14 -11.59 -19.43
CA TYR A 178 7.60 -10.38 -18.77
C TYR A 178 6.95 -9.11 -19.36
N ALA A 179 6.85 -9.04 -20.69
CA ALA A 179 6.26 -7.88 -21.38
C ALA A 179 4.73 -7.77 -21.17
N ASP A 180 4.03 -8.90 -21.00
CA ASP A 180 2.59 -8.87 -20.68
C ASP A 180 2.38 -8.31 -19.27
N GLN A 181 3.17 -8.77 -18.32
CA GLN A 181 3.09 -8.28 -16.94
C GLN A 181 3.51 -6.81 -16.85
N LEU A 182 4.60 -6.42 -17.51
CA LEU A 182 5.04 -5.03 -17.55
C LEU A 182 3.94 -4.11 -18.09
N TYR A 183 3.28 -4.52 -19.18
CA TYR A 183 2.13 -3.77 -19.72
C TYR A 183 1.01 -3.63 -18.69
N PHE A 184 0.65 -4.74 -18.03
CA PHE A 184 -0.39 -4.75 -17.00
C PHE A 184 -0.05 -3.84 -15.82
N ASN A 185 1.17 -3.93 -15.29
CA ASN A 185 1.62 -3.14 -14.16
C ASN A 185 1.62 -1.64 -14.49
N LEU A 186 2.11 -1.26 -15.67
CA LEU A 186 2.07 0.14 -16.12
C LEU A 186 0.65 0.63 -16.38
N TRP A 187 -0.25 -0.23 -16.89
CA TRP A 187 -1.66 0.08 -17.04
C TRP A 187 -2.31 0.37 -15.68
N ILE A 188 -2.10 -0.49 -14.66
CA ILE A 188 -2.57 -0.25 -13.28
C ILE A 188 -2.08 1.10 -12.78
N ALA A 189 -0.78 1.38 -12.89
CA ALA A 189 -0.20 2.63 -12.41
C ALA A 189 -0.88 3.85 -13.07
N SER A 190 -1.10 3.79 -14.39
CA SER A 190 -1.78 4.84 -15.14
C SER A 190 -3.23 5.04 -14.68
N GLU A 191 -3.99 3.95 -14.49
CA GLU A 191 -5.40 4.03 -14.10
C GLU A 191 -5.57 4.54 -12.67
N VAL A 192 -4.71 4.12 -11.75
CA VAL A 192 -4.73 4.60 -10.36
C VAL A 192 -4.34 6.09 -10.30
N HIS A 193 -3.28 6.50 -10.99
CA HIS A 193 -2.85 7.90 -11.07
C HIS A 193 -3.90 8.80 -11.71
N SER A 194 -4.60 8.34 -12.75
CA SER A 194 -5.68 9.11 -13.40
C SER A 194 -6.80 9.50 -12.43
N ARG A 195 -6.96 8.72 -11.36
CA ARG A 195 -7.91 8.97 -10.28
C ARG A 195 -7.33 9.83 -9.14
N GLY A 196 -6.08 10.26 -9.25
CA GLY A 196 -5.38 11.08 -8.24
C GLY A 196 -5.03 10.32 -6.96
N MET A 197 -4.84 9.01 -7.05
CA MET A 197 -4.30 8.15 -5.99
C MET A 197 -2.87 7.74 -6.32
N LEU A 198 -2.07 7.40 -5.30
CA LEU A 198 -0.76 6.77 -5.49
C LEU A 198 -0.89 5.26 -5.66
N VAL A 199 0.17 4.61 -6.14
CA VAL A 199 0.19 3.17 -6.38
C VAL A 199 1.45 2.51 -5.86
N ALA A 200 1.28 1.36 -5.17
CA ALA A 200 2.38 0.51 -4.71
C ALA A 200 2.78 -0.50 -5.78
N LEU A 201 4.08 -0.76 -5.93
CA LEU A 201 4.54 -2.02 -6.50
C LEU A 201 4.42 -3.10 -5.42
N LYS A 202 3.59 -4.13 -5.67
CA LYS A 202 3.52 -5.28 -4.76
C LYS A 202 4.49 -6.36 -5.22
N ASN A 203 5.46 -6.71 -4.33
CA ASN A 203 6.46 -7.74 -4.62
C ASN A 203 7.16 -7.54 -5.98
N ASP A 204 6.90 -8.37 -6.98
CA ASP A 204 7.43 -8.36 -8.36
C ASP A 204 8.90 -7.95 -8.44
N ILE A 205 9.74 -8.68 -7.71
CA ILE A 205 11.18 -8.40 -7.57
C ILE A 205 11.91 -8.36 -8.91
N ASN A 206 11.44 -9.14 -9.88
CA ASN A 206 12.06 -9.23 -11.20
C ASN A 206 11.81 -7.98 -12.06
N GLN A 207 10.71 -7.28 -11.87
CA GLN A 207 10.43 -6.00 -12.55
C GLN A 207 10.79 -4.77 -11.70
N ALA A 208 11.03 -4.92 -10.40
CA ALA A 208 11.32 -3.80 -9.51
C ALA A 208 12.54 -2.95 -9.92
N HIS A 209 13.47 -3.50 -10.69
CA HIS A 209 14.63 -2.78 -11.21
C HIS A 209 14.44 -2.23 -12.64
N ASP A 210 13.30 -2.49 -13.29
CA ASP A 210 12.97 -1.90 -14.59
C ASP A 210 12.71 -0.40 -14.45
N PRO A 211 13.38 0.46 -15.26
CA PRO A 211 13.16 1.90 -15.21
C PRO A 211 11.72 2.33 -15.41
N GLN A 212 10.94 1.60 -16.18
CA GLN A 212 9.52 1.91 -16.38
C GLN A 212 8.73 1.69 -15.08
N ILE A 213 9.05 0.64 -14.30
CA ILE A 213 8.38 0.30 -13.05
C ILE A 213 8.76 1.28 -11.94
N TYR A 214 10.07 1.42 -11.61
CA TYR A 214 10.43 2.28 -10.47
C TYR A 214 10.15 3.77 -10.71
N ASN A 215 9.93 4.19 -11.96
CA ASN A 215 9.44 5.54 -12.23
C ASN A 215 7.91 5.66 -12.14
N ALA A 216 7.17 4.62 -12.54
CA ALA A 216 5.70 4.65 -12.55
C ALA A 216 5.06 4.41 -11.17
N PHE A 217 5.68 3.62 -10.31
CA PHE A 217 5.14 3.31 -8.98
C PHE A 217 5.70 4.26 -7.93
N ASP A 218 4.89 4.62 -6.93
CA ASP A 218 5.23 5.66 -5.94
C ASP A 218 5.99 5.10 -4.74
N PHE A 219 5.75 3.85 -4.39
CA PHE A 219 6.38 3.12 -3.29
C PHE A 219 6.26 1.61 -3.52
N VAL A 220 6.82 0.82 -2.61
CA VAL A 220 6.74 -0.65 -2.67
C VAL A 220 6.01 -1.16 -1.44
N VAL A 221 5.20 -2.21 -1.60
CA VAL A 221 4.78 -3.13 -0.54
C VAL A 221 5.39 -4.50 -0.84
N SER A 222 6.20 -5.01 0.08
CA SER A 222 6.92 -6.27 -0.08
C SER A 222 6.69 -7.22 1.08
N GLU A 223 6.62 -8.50 0.79
CA GLU A 223 6.53 -9.55 1.78
C GLU A 223 7.78 -10.41 1.79
N GLN A 224 8.31 -10.61 3.01
CA GLN A 224 9.39 -11.57 3.28
C GLN A 224 10.69 -11.36 2.49
N CYS A 225 10.97 -10.12 2.03
CA CYS A 225 12.18 -9.86 1.26
C CYS A 225 13.47 -10.13 2.07
N VAL A 226 13.41 -9.98 3.41
CA VAL A 226 14.55 -10.33 4.26
C VAL A 226 14.70 -11.85 4.35
N GLN A 227 13.59 -12.58 4.54
CA GLN A 227 13.60 -14.04 4.62
C GLN A 227 14.20 -14.67 3.37
N TYR A 228 13.88 -14.14 2.19
CA TYR A 228 14.31 -14.68 0.89
C TYR A 228 15.55 -13.99 0.33
N ASN A 229 16.12 -12.99 1.04
CA ASN A 229 17.29 -12.22 0.62
C ASN A 229 17.06 -11.45 -0.71
N GLU A 230 15.89 -10.82 -0.83
CA GLU A 230 15.43 -10.15 -2.05
C GLU A 230 15.33 -8.63 -1.91
N CYS A 231 15.52 -8.08 -0.70
CA CYS A 231 15.34 -6.64 -0.44
C CYS A 231 16.20 -5.72 -1.33
N GLY A 232 17.35 -6.22 -1.82
CA GLY A 232 18.23 -5.47 -2.72
C GLY A 232 17.60 -5.13 -4.08
N PHE A 233 16.59 -5.87 -4.53
CA PHE A 233 15.87 -5.59 -5.77
C PHE A 233 15.12 -4.25 -5.76
N PHE A 234 14.79 -3.73 -4.57
CA PHE A 234 14.10 -2.45 -4.41
C PHE A 234 15.04 -1.24 -4.28
N SER A 235 16.36 -1.43 -4.47
CA SER A 235 17.36 -0.36 -4.29
C SER A 235 17.12 0.87 -5.17
N ASN A 236 16.54 0.71 -6.36
CA ASN A 236 16.21 1.85 -7.23
C ASN A 236 15.08 2.73 -6.66
N PHE A 237 14.08 2.14 -5.99
CA PHE A 237 13.06 2.90 -5.26
C PHE A 237 13.69 3.70 -4.13
N VAL A 238 14.52 3.06 -3.31
CA VAL A 238 15.25 3.71 -2.21
C VAL A 238 16.15 4.84 -2.72
N ALA A 239 16.82 4.66 -3.85
CA ALA A 239 17.65 5.71 -4.47
C ALA A 239 16.85 6.92 -4.92
N LEU A 240 15.57 6.74 -5.27
CA LEU A 240 14.61 7.80 -5.59
C LEU A 240 13.87 8.34 -4.35
N ASN A 241 14.30 7.98 -3.13
CA ASN A 241 13.64 8.29 -1.86
C ASN A 241 12.18 7.76 -1.77
N LYS A 242 11.82 6.77 -2.56
CA LYS A 242 10.53 6.09 -2.47
C LYS A 242 10.62 4.99 -1.39
N PRO A 243 9.71 4.96 -0.40
CA PRO A 243 9.78 3.99 0.67
C PRO A 243 9.44 2.57 0.17
N VAL A 244 10.01 1.60 0.87
CA VAL A 244 9.67 0.19 0.77
C VAL A 244 9.04 -0.22 2.09
N PHE A 245 7.74 -0.44 2.09
CA PHE A 245 6.96 -1.00 3.17
C PHE A 245 7.09 -2.51 3.11
N GLU A 246 7.69 -3.10 4.14
CA GLU A 246 8.05 -4.51 4.13
C GLU A 246 7.45 -5.23 5.33
N ALA A 247 6.92 -6.43 5.13
CA ALA A 247 6.34 -7.26 6.16
C ALA A 247 6.99 -8.65 6.24
N GLU A 248 7.41 -9.03 7.46
CA GLU A 248 7.92 -10.36 7.76
C GLU A 248 6.96 -11.13 8.68
N TYR A 249 6.91 -12.44 8.51
CA TYR A 249 6.02 -13.29 9.30
C TYR A 249 6.77 -14.19 10.29
N LYS A 250 7.89 -14.75 9.88
CA LYS A 250 8.61 -15.81 10.61
C LYS A 250 9.89 -15.34 11.28
N LEU A 251 10.52 -14.29 10.76
CA LEU A 251 11.78 -13.81 11.30
C LEU A 251 11.58 -13.09 12.64
N SER A 252 12.60 -13.19 13.52
CA SER A 252 12.66 -12.35 14.72
C SER A 252 13.13 -10.94 14.35
N LEU A 253 12.76 -9.93 15.15
CA LEU A 253 13.24 -8.55 14.97
C LEU A 253 14.77 -8.49 14.92
N ALA A 254 15.47 -9.28 15.75
CA ALA A 254 16.92 -9.34 15.77
C ALA A 254 17.54 -9.82 14.44
N LYS A 255 16.81 -10.58 13.64
CA LYS A 255 17.25 -11.03 12.31
C LYS A 255 16.85 -10.05 11.23
N MET A 256 15.61 -9.56 11.23
CA MET A 256 15.09 -8.73 10.16
C MET A 256 15.56 -7.27 10.24
N CYS A 257 15.55 -6.66 11.44
CA CYS A 257 15.76 -5.23 11.58
C CYS A 257 17.15 -4.71 11.17
N PRO A 258 18.27 -5.44 11.42
CA PRO A 258 19.55 -5.02 10.86
C PRO A 258 19.58 -4.96 9.34
N VAL A 259 18.92 -5.92 8.66
CA VAL A 259 18.82 -5.96 7.19
C VAL A 259 17.89 -4.84 6.70
N ALA A 260 16.75 -4.67 7.36
CA ALA A 260 15.81 -3.59 7.05
C ALA A 260 16.49 -2.21 7.15
N LYS A 261 17.23 -1.95 8.23
CA LYS A 261 17.99 -0.71 8.41
C LYS A 261 19.03 -0.50 7.31
N ALA A 262 19.81 -1.54 6.99
CA ALA A 262 20.85 -1.46 5.94
C ALA A 262 20.27 -1.15 4.56
N ASN A 263 19.05 -1.60 4.26
CA ASN A 263 18.34 -1.37 3.00
C ASN A 263 17.32 -0.21 3.09
N ARG A 264 17.23 0.49 4.24
CA ARG A 264 16.31 1.62 4.46
C ARG A 264 14.82 1.26 4.26
N LEU A 265 14.43 0.07 4.72
CA LEU A 265 13.05 -0.43 4.61
C LEU A 265 12.22 -0.03 5.83
N SER A 266 10.95 0.24 5.60
CA SER A 266 9.93 0.37 6.65
C SER A 266 9.40 -1.02 7.01
N SER A 267 10.17 -1.79 7.78
CA SER A 267 9.84 -3.18 8.05
C SER A 267 9.03 -3.36 9.30
N ILE A 268 8.02 -4.21 9.19
CA ILE A 268 7.15 -4.65 10.28
C ILE A 268 7.08 -6.17 10.34
N LYS A 269 6.85 -6.69 11.54
CA LYS A 269 6.54 -8.10 11.72
C LYS A 269 5.04 -8.26 11.95
N LYS A 270 4.43 -9.09 11.15
CA LYS A 270 2.99 -9.37 11.16
C LYS A 270 2.71 -10.86 11.43
N ARG A 271 1.47 -11.17 11.74
CA ARG A 271 0.93 -12.53 11.64
C ARG A 271 0.28 -12.73 10.27
N PRO A 272 0.22 -13.96 9.74
CA PRO A 272 -0.44 -14.22 8.44
C PRO A 272 -1.91 -13.78 8.39
N ALA A 273 -2.56 -13.61 9.53
CA ALA A 273 -3.93 -13.10 9.61
C ALA A 273 -4.04 -11.60 9.31
N LEU A 274 -2.92 -10.88 9.19
CA LEU A 274 -2.85 -9.44 8.94
C LEU A 274 -3.83 -8.61 9.78
N ASP A 275 -3.94 -9.00 11.07
CA ASP A 275 -4.71 -8.27 12.08
C ASP A 275 -3.92 -7.10 12.67
N ALA A 276 -4.44 -6.46 13.72
CA ALA A 276 -3.79 -5.32 14.38
C ALA A 276 -2.47 -5.68 15.12
N THR A 277 -2.09 -6.96 15.21
CA THR A 277 -0.83 -7.35 15.85
C THR A 277 0.34 -6.94 14.98
N ARG A 278 1.26 -6.17 15.54
CA ARG A 278 2.39 -5.58 14.85
C ARG A 278 3.58 -5.42 15.79
N GLU A 279 4.76 -5.71 15.29
CA GLU A 279 6.05 -5.30 15.86
C GLU A 279 6.83 -4.56 14.77
N ASP A 280 7.76 -3.68 15.13
CA ASP A 280 8.57 -2.94 14.16
C ASP A 280 10.04 -2.80 14.57
N CYS A 281 10.83 -2.17 13.70
CA CYS A 281 12.25 -1.98 13.87
C CYS A 281 12.63 -0.68 14.60
N SER A 282 11.69 0.04 15.22
CA SER A 282 11.97 1.35 15.85
C SER A 282 13.14 1.32 16.83
N ALA A 283 13.28 0.24 17.63
CA ALA A 283 14.38 0.08 18.57
C ALA A 283 15.78 -0.01 17.92
N TYR A 284 15.87 -0.14 16.63
CA TYR A 284 17.13 -0.23 15.86
C TYR A 284 17.52 1.12 15.23
N TYR A 285 16.69 2.13 15.35
CA TYR A 285 16.97 3.50 14.95
C TYR A 285 17.29 4.35 16.20
N PRO A 286 18.17 5.36 16.10
CA PRO A 286 18.53 6.22 17.22
C PRO A 286 17.35 7.06 17.75
#